data_8f7b07a09059b76b4ca0dc79600aa528
#
_entry.id   8f7b07a09059b76b4ca0dc79600aa528
#
_cell.length_a   1.000
_cell.length_b   1.000
_cell.length_c   1.000
_cell.angle_alpha   90.00
_cell.angle_beta   90.00
_cell.angle_gamma   90.00
#
_symmetry.space_group_name_H-M   'P 1'
#
loop_
_entity.id
_entity.type
_entity.pdbx_description
1 polymer ?
#
loop_
_entity_poly.entity_id
_entity_poly.type
_entity_poly.pdbx_seq_one_letter_code
_entity_poly.pdbx_strand_id
1 'polypeptide(L)'
;MTAEIVEIRSGQLELGIVPEIGGSIAFFNLRRGDKTIQLLRPLSDTDRTCSNILGVAMFPMVPYANCIEDNRFAFSGRDYRVVPNLPGYKFNFHGRGWLSKWTVSGNREGQVTLSLEDSETGQPHQYSTTQKFHLTSGRLAITTTITNLGPVAMPFGFGQHPWFPRDSDTTVYFKARRFWIETLDSSAAEPIDRIDLRTASRKAALAFSMRCQRSATWMAWGSARVAASP
;
A
#
# COMPACT_ATOMS: atom_id res chain seq x y z
N MET A 1 12.56 -14.76 -15.13
CA MET A 1 13.55 -14.43 -14.07
C MET A 1 12.75 -14.12 -12.82
N THR A 2 13.18 -14.66 -11.68
CA THR A 2 12.51 -14.42 -10.40
C THR A 2 12.90 -13.04 -9.87
N ALA A 3 11.92 -12.23 -9.40
CA ALA A 3 12.17 -10.89 -8.90
C ALA A 3 13.15 -10.89 -7.71
N GLU A 4 14.09 -9.95 -7.70
CA GLU A 4 15.08 -9.82 -6.64
C GLU A 4 14.47 -9.21 -5.38
N ILE A 5 14.90 -9.68 -4.20
CA ILE A 5 14.52 -9.12 -2.91
C ILE A 5 15.73 -8.36 -2.34
N VAL A 6 15.51 -7.08 -2.06
CA VAL A 6 16.46 -6.24 -1.33
C VAL A 6 16.19 -6.35 0.16
N GLU A 7 17.14 -6.86 0.93
CA GLU A 7 16.97 -7.10 2.36
C GLU A 7 17.69 -6.03 3.19
N ILE A 8 17.02 -5.59 4.26
CA ILE A 8 17.65 -4.80 5.32
C ILE A 8 17.32 -5.39 6.69
N ARG A 9 18.26 -5.25 7.61
CA ARG A 9 18.16 -5.78 8.98
C ARG A 9 18.53 -4.72 10.00
N SER A 10 17.85 -4.74 11.14
CA SER A 10 18.20 -3.88 12.28
C SER A 10 17.76 -4.54 13.58
N GLY A 11 18.71 -4.89 14.44
CA GLY A 11 18.45 -5.69 15.63
C GLY A 11 17.83 -7.03 15.27
N GLN A 12 16.64 -7.29 15.79
CA GLN A 12 15.88 -8.52 15.54
C GLN A 12 14.91 -8.41 14.36
N LEU A 13 14.81 -7.25 13.72
CA LEU A 13 13.89 -7.02 12.60
C LEU A 13 14.58 -7.26 11.26
N GLU A 14 13.84 -7.93 10.37
CA GLU A 14 14.23 -8.21 8.98
C GLU A 14 13.13 -7.76 8.04
N LEU A 15 13.50 -7.01 7.01
CA LEU A 15 12.60 -6.52 5.98
C LEU A 15 13.12 -6.91 4.60
N GLY A 16 12.30 -7.58 3.81
CA GLY A 16 12.54 -7.84 2.40
C GLY A 16 11.66 -6.94 1.55
N ILE A 17 12.25 -6.29 0.56
CA ILE A 17 11.59 -5.38 -0.38
C ILE A 17 11.76 -5.97 -1.78
N VAL A 18 10.69 -5.98 -2.59
CA VAL A 18 10.69 -6.46 -3.96
C VAL A 18 10.31 -5.33 -4.91
N PRO A 19 11.32 -4.58 -5.45
CA PRO A 19 11.07 -3.39 -6.25
C PRO A 19 10.29 -3.68 -7.54
N GLU A 20 10.57 -4.81 -8.19
CA GLU A 20 9.95 -5.19 -9.46
C GLU A 20 8.48 -5.56 -9.36
N ILE A 21 7.99 -5.90 -8.18
CA ILE A 21 6.59 -6.23 -7.93
C ILE A 21 5.95 -5.07 -7.17
N GLY A 22 5.62 -4.00 -7.87
CA GLY A 22 4.90 -2.85 -7.32
C GLY A 22 5.64 -2.04 -6.26
N GLY A 23 6.98 -2.15 -6.14
CA GLY A 23 7.72 -1.48 -5.07
C GLY A 23 7.33 -1.97 -3.68
N SER A 24 7.00 -3.24 -3.55
CA SER A 24 6.31 -3.85 -2.43
C SER A 24 7.26 -4.39 -1.36
N ILE A 25 6.71 -4.67 -0.18
CA ILE A 25 7.37 -5.49 0.85
C ILE A 25 7.10 -6.97 0.54
N ALA A 26 8.18 -7.76 0.51
CA ALA A 26 8.12 -9.20 0.35
C ALA A 26 7.88 -9.92 1.68
N PHE A 27 8.52 -9.45 2.75
CA PHE A 27 8.32 -9.94 4.11
C PHE A 27 8.74 -8.90 5.14
N PHE A 28 8.17 -9.02 6.34
CA PHE A 28 8.60 -8.26 7.52
C PHE A 28 8.54 -9.20 8.73
N ASN A 29 9.70 -9.48 9.31
CA ASN A 29 9.87 -10.51 10.32
C ASN A 29 10.52 -9.98 11.60
N LEU A 30 10.23 -10.65 12.72
CA LEU A 30 10.93 -10.52 13.99
C LEU A 30 11.64 -11.84 14.31
N ARG A 31 12.96 -11.77 14.52
CA ARG A 31 13.78 -12.92 14.95
C ARG A 31 13.84 -12.99 16.47
N ARG A 32 13.53 -14.17 17.04
CA ARG A 32 13.70 -14.47 18.47
C ARG A 32 14.46 -15.78 18.61
N GLY A 33 15.79 -15.70 18.78
CA GLY A 33 16.66 -16.87 18.71
C GLY A 33 16.49 -17.56 17.36
N ASP A 34 16.16 -18.85 17.36
CA ASP A 34 15.95 -19.64 16.13
C ASP A 34 14.56 -19.50 15.52
N LYS A 35 13.66 -18.76 16.19
CA LYS A 35 12.28 -18.58 15.73
C LYS A 35 12.16 -17.31 14.88
N THR A 36 11.44 -17.43 13.78
CA THR A 36 11.00 -16.29 12.93
C THR A 36 9.52 -16.07 13.16
N ILE A 37 9.16 -14.86 13.61
CA ILE A 37 7.77 -14.41 13.75
C ILE A 37 7.46 -13.50 12.56
N GLN A 38 6.49 -13.88 11.75
CA GLN A 38 6.02 -13.11 10.62
C GLN A 38 5.14 -11.95 11.12
N LEU A 39 5.58 -10.72 10.92
CA LEU A 39 4.82 -9.50 11.24
C LEU A 39 3.85 -9.13 10.11
N LEU A 40 4.23 -9.46 8.87
CA LEU A 40 3.37 -9.42 7.70
C LEU A 40 3.37 -10.78 7.01
N ARG A 41 2.32 -11.09 6.23
CA ARG A 41 2.24 -12.30 5.42
C ARG A 41 3.39 -12.31 4.39
N PRO A 42 4.28 -13.32 4.37
CA PRO A 42 5.40 -13.31 3.44
C PRO A 42 4.94 -13.62 2.00
N LEU A 43 5.65 -13.05 1.03
CA LEU A 43 5.57 -13.41 -0.38
C LEU A 43 6.06 -14.85 -0.57
N SER A 44 5.24 -15.68 -1.19
CA SER A 44 5.64 -17.05 -1.54
C SER A 44 6.59 -17.07 -2.75
N ASP A 45 7.39 -18.13 -2.90
CA ASP A 45 8.26 -18.30 -4.07
C ASP A 45 7.44 -18.41 -5.36
N THR A 46 6.27 -19.03 -5.32
CA THR A 46 5.36 -19.12 -6.46
C THR A 46 4.89 -17.72 -6.88
N ASP A 47 4.38 -16.92 -5.93
CA ASP A 47 3.92 -15.56 -6.21
C ASP A 47 5.05 -14.66 -6.70
N ARG A 48 6.26 -14.83 -6.15
CA ARG A 48 7.46 -14.11 -6.60
C ARG A 48 7.84 -14.44 -8.03
N THR A 49 7.76 -15.70 -8.41
CA THR A 49 8.11 -16.17 -9.75
C THR A 49 7.12 -15.69 -10.81
N CYS A 50 5.81 -15.67 -10.49
CA CYS A 50 4.80 -15.14 -11.41
C CYS A 50 4.51 -13.65 -11.23
N SER A 51 5.27 -12.95 -10.38
CA SER A 51 5.12 -11.52 -10.09
C SER A 51 3.69 -11.14 -9.62
N ASN A 52 3.10 -12.01 -8.79
CA ASN A 52 1.75 -11.79 -8.28
C ASN A 52 1.72 -10.70 -7.22
N ILE A 53 1.24 -9.52 -7.58
CA ILE A 53 1.12 -8.36 -6.67
C ILE A 53 0.21 -8.65 -5.45
N LEU A 54 -0.80 -9.48 -5.58
CA LEU A 54 -1.68 -9.84 -4.47
C LEU A 54 -1.05 -10.84 -3.49
N GLY A 55 0.08 -11.45 -3.87
CA GLY A 55 0.88 -12.34 -3.03
C GLY A 55 1.86 -11.62 -2.10
N VAL A 56 2.17 -10.34 -2.32
CA VAL A 56 3.15 -9.60 -1.51
C VAL A 56 2.67 -9.35 -0.08
N ALA A 57 3.60 -8.97 0.80
CA ALA A 57 3.29 -8.65 2.20
C ALA A 57 2.62 -7.28 2.36
N MET A 58 3.00 -6.30 1.55
CA MET A 58 2.41 -4.96 1.53
C MET A 58 2.80 -4.25 0.25
N PHE A 59 1.85 -3.58 -0.41
CA PHE A 59 2.11 -2.75 -1.57
C PHE A 59 1.68 -1.30 -1.36
N PRO A 60 2.32 -0.33 -2.05
CA PRO A 60 1.90 1.07 -2.03
C PRO A 60 0.67 1.27 -2.90
N MET A 61 -0.27 2.07 -2.44
CA MET A 61 -1.39 2.55 -3.23
C MET A 61 -1.07 3.97 -3.68
N VAL A 62 -0.60 4.14 -4.92
CA VAL A 62 -0.27 5.43 -5.52
C VAL A 62 -0.72 5.45 -6.98
N PRO A 63 -1.27 6.56 -7.46
CA PRO A 63 -1.40 7.90 -6.86
C PRO A 63 -2.64 8.07 -5.98
N TYR A 64 -3.47 7.05 -5.80
CA TYR A 64 -4.64 7.08 -4.93
C TYR A 64 -4.89 5.72 -4.27
N ALA A 65 -5.62 5.73 -3.16
CA ALA A 65 -6.07 4.52 -2.47
C ALA A 65 -7.48 4.14 -2.93
N ASN A 66 -7.79 2.83 -2.93
CA ASN A 66 -9.04 2.25 -3.39
C ASN A 66 -9.35 2.48 -4.88
N CYS A 67 -10.58 2.25 -5.30
CA CYS A 67 -11.02 2.43 -6.69
C CYS A 67 -11.57 3.84 -6.94
N ILE A 68 -11.62 4.21 -8.20
CA ILE A 68 -12.38 5.37 -8.69
C ILE A 68 -13.67 4.85 -9.29
N GLU A 69 -14.79 5.18 -8.64
CA GLU A 69 -16.14 4.81 -9.07
C GLU A 69 -16.38 5.31 -10.49
N ASP A 70 -16.99 4.47 -11.33
CA ASP A 70 -17.23 4.71 -12.74
C ASP A 70 -16.00 5.15 -13.55
N ASN A 71 -14.79 4.95 -13.00
CA ASN A 71 -13.53 5.39 -13.59
C ASN A 71 -13.51 6.88 -13.94
N ARG A 72 -14.20 7.72 -13.16
CA ARG A 72 -14.36 9.16 -13.40
C ARG A 72 -14.25 9.93 -12.09
N PHE A 73 -13.67 11.11 -12.17
CA PHE A 73 -13.68 12.07 -11.07
C PHE A 73 -13.66 13.50 -11.62
N ALA A 74 -14.24 14.42 -10.86
CA ALA A 74 -14.19 15.84 -11.16
C ALA A 74 -13.20 16.54 -10.22
N PHE A 75 -12.36 17.41 -10.74
CA PHE A 75 -11.45 18.23 -9.95
C PHE A 75 -11.18 19.58 -10.62
N SER A 76 -11.27 20.67 -9.85
CA SER A 76 -11.05 22.05 -10.33
C SER A 76 -11.84 22.38 -11.59
N GLY A 77 -13.12 21.97 -11.65
CA GLY A 77 -14.02 22.26 -12.77
C GLY A 77 -13.74 21.45 -14.04
N ARG A 78 -12.95 20.39 -13.97
CA ARG A 78 -12.65 19.48 -15.08
C ARG A 78 -13.01 18.06 -14.72
N ASP A 79 -13.48 17.31 -15.72
CA ASP A 79 -13.74 15.88 -15.63
C ASP A 79 -12.55 15.08 -16.13
N TYR A 80 -12.18 14.07 -15.37
CA TYR A 80 -11.10 13.15 -15.67
C TYR A 80 -11.61 11.72 -15.76
N ARG A 81 -10.94 10.92 -16.58
CA ARG A 81 -11.21 9.49 -16.72
C ARG A 81 -9.94 8.70 -16.47
N VAL A 82 -10.10 7.55 -15.84
CA VAL A 82 -9.08 6.51 -15.70
C VAL A 82 -9.58 5.24 -16.38
N VAL A 83 -8.68 4.31 -16.68
CA VAL A 83 -9.02 3.03 -17.32
C VAL A 83 -8.91 1.93 -16.27
N PRO A 84 -9.78 0.90 -16.27
CA PRO A 84 -9.58 -0.28 -15.44
C PRO A 84 -8.17 -0.85 -15.61
N ASN A 85 -7.51 -1.23 -14.53
CA ASN A 85 -6.11 -1.64 -14.53
C ASN A 85 -5.89 -3.11 -14.10
N LEU A 86 -6.97 -3.84 -13.83
CA LEU A 86 -6.92 -5.27 -13.54
C LEU A 86 -7.89 -6.02 -14.46
N PRO A 87 -7.46 -7.15 -15.05
CA PRO A 87 -8.33 -8.01 -15.84
C PRO A 87 -9.54 -8.48 -15.02
N GLY A 88 -10.74 -8.35 -15.59
CA GLY A 88 -12.01 -8.77 -14.96
C GLY A 88 -12.56 -7.81 -13.91
N TYR A 89 -11.90 -6.71 -13.63
CA TYR A 89 -12.41 -5.68 -12.71
C TYR A 89 -13.01 -4.50 -13.48
N LYS A 90 -14.11 -3.97 -12.95
CA LYS A 90 -14.86 -2.86 -13.55
C LYS A 90 -14.15 -1.51 -13.39
N PHE A 91 -13.45 -1.31 -12.26
CA PHE A 91 -12.85 -0.04 -11.89
C PHE A 91 -11.32 -0.08 -11.89
N ASN A 92 -10.71 1.11 -11.97
CA ASN A 92 -9.28 1.26 -11.72
C ASN A 92 -9.02 1.26 -10.22
N PHE A 93 -8.11 0.39 -9.76
CA PHE A 93 -7.70 0.30 -8.36
C PHE A 93 -6.31 0.91 -8.18
N HIS A 94 -6.18 1.80 -7.21
CA HIS A 94 -4.91 2.36 -6.71
C HIS A 94 -4.06 3.06 -7.76
N GLY A 95 -4.56 3.25 -8.98
CA GLY A 95 -3.79 3.76 -10.11
C GLY A 95 -2.74 2.76 -10.60
N ARG A 96 -1.58 3.24 -11.02
CA ARG A 96 -0.55 2.41 -11.69
C ARG A 96 0.63 2.03 -10.80
N GLY A 97 0.93 2.81 -9.77
CA GLY A 97 2.15 2.65 -9.00
C GLY A 97 2.35 1.25 -8.40
N TRP A 98 1.29 0.62 -7.91
CA TRP A 98 1.34 -0.72 -7.33
C TRP A 98 1.53 -1.85 -8.36
N LEU A 99 1.30 -1.58 -9.64
CA LEU A 99 1.52 -2.51 -10.77
C LEU A 99 2.82 -2.25 -11.52
N SER A 100 3.52 -1.18 -11.17
CA SER A 100 4.73 -0.76 -11.86
C SER A 100 5.99 -1.36 -11.23
N LYS A 101 7.06 -1.47 -12.02
CA LYS A 101 8.39 -1.76 -11.49
C LYS A 101 8.99 -0.48 -10.94
N TRP A 102 9.51 -0.56 -9.70
CA TRP A 102 10.22 0.54 -9.07
C TRP A 102 11.72 0.32 -9.14
N THR A 103 12.47 1.42 -9.12
CA THR A 103 13.93 1.40 -9.15
C THR A 103 14.48 1.66 -7.75
N VAL A 104 15.52 0.93 -7.35
CA VAL A 104 16.28 1.24 -6.12
C VAL A 104 17.10 2.50 -6.39
N SER A 105 16.72 3.62 -5.80
CA SER A 105 17.41 4.91 -5.92
C SER A 105 18.35 5.20 -4.75
N GLY A 106 18.32 4.41 -3.71
CA GLY A 106 19.25 4.48 -2.58
C GLY A 106 19.17 3.22 -1.73
N ASN A 107 20.37 2.71 -1.36
CA ASN A 107 20.50 1.57 -0.45
C ASN A 107 21.67 1.84 0.49
N ARG A 108 21.38 1.90 1.79
CA ARG A 108 22.38 2.06 2.86
C ARG A 108 21.90 1.31 4.09
N GLU A 109 22.80 1.12 5.06
CA GLU A 109 22.49 0.40 6.29
C GLU A 109 21.16 0.82 6.92
N GLY A 110 20.27 -0.14 7.14
CA GLY A 110 18.92 0.08 7.71
C GLY A 110 17.95 0.89 6.83
N GLN A 111 18.32 1.24 5.59
CA GLN A 111 17.47 2.09 4.76
C GLN A 111 17.55 1.75 3.27
N VAL A 112 16.37 1.61 2.65
CA VAL A 112 16.21 1.51 1.20
C VAL A 112 15.27 2.61 0.71
N THR A 113 15.59 3.18 -0.44
CA THR A 113 14.72 4.13 -1.13
C THR A 113 14.41 3.59 -2.52
N LEU A 114 13.13 3.51 -2.84
CA LEU A 114 12.65 3.20 -4.18
C LEU A 114 12.11 4.46 -4.84
N SER A 115 12.20 4.53 -6.15
CA SER A 115 11.63 5.60 -6.98
C SER A 115 10.84 5.05 -8.15
N LEU A 116 9.81 5.77 -8.53
CA LEU A 116 8.99 5.53 -9.72
C LEU A 116 8.63 6.88 -10.34
N GLU A 117 8.66 6.96 -11.65
CA GLU A 117 8.03 8.02 -12.43
C GLU A 117 6.96 7.42 -13.31
N ASP A 118 5.77 8.01 -13.28
CA ASP A 118 4.63 7.64 -14.13
C ASP A 118 4.16 8.90 -14.86
N SER A 119 4.63 9.03 -16.10
CA SER A 119 4.34 10.15 -17.00
C SER A 119 3.61 9.69 -18.28
N GLU A 120 2.89 8.56 -18.21
CA GLU A 120 2.22 7.98 -19.37
C GLU A 120 1.20 8.96 -19.97
N THR A 121 1.33 9.17 -21.27
CA THR A 121 0.45 10.05 -22.02
C THR A 121 -1.00 9.56 -21.98
N GLY A 122 -1.93 10.48 -21.75
CA GLY A 122 -3.36 10.16 -21.66
C GLY A 122 -3.84 9.77 -20.27
N GLN A 123 -2.94 9.60 -19.29
CA GLN A 123 -3.32 9.43 -17.90
C GLN A 123 -3.51 10.79 -17.21
N PRO A 124 -4.53 10.94 -16.34
CA PRO A 124 -4.76 12.19 -15.63
C PRO A 124 -3.66 12.52 -14.61
N HIS A 125 -3.08 11.50 -13.98
CA HIS A 125 -1.99 11.65 -13.03
C HIS A 125 -0.66 11.41 -13.72
N GLN A 126 0.19 12.44 -13.75
CA GLN A 126 1.59 12.37 -14.13
C GLN A 126 2.41 12.73 -12.89
N TYR A 127 3.22 11.84 -12.39
CA TYR A 127 3.86 12.03 -11.09
C TYR A 127 5.18 11.28 -10.97
N SER A 128 6.06 11.77 -10.13
CA SER A 128 7.14 10.99 -9.56
C SER A 128 6.83 10.65 -8.11
N THR A 129 7.32 9.52 -7.66
CA THR A 129 7.12 9.08 -6.27
C THR A 129 8.34 8.36 -5.74
N THR A 130 8.59 8.51 -4.45
CA THR A 130 9.61 7.76 -3.73
C THR A 130 9.00 7.08 -2.53
N GLN A 131 9.49 5.88 -2.20
CA GLN A 131 9.25 5.20 -0.94
C GLN A 131 10.58 4.99 -0.23
N LYS A 132 10.70 5.57 0.95
CA LYS A 132 11.86 5.41 1.84
C LYS A 132 11.48 4.48 2.98
N PHE A 133 12.10 3.32 3.02
CA PHE A 133 12.00 2.36 4.11
C PHE A 133 13.15 2.60 5.08
N HIS A 134 12.84 2.85 6.34
CA HIS A 134 13.83 3.03 7.37
C HIS A 134 13.54 2.07 8.53
N LEU A 135 14.42 1.09 8.70
CA LEU A 135 14.33 0.04 9.70
C LEU A 135 15.29 0.36 10.86
N THR A 136 14.77 0.39 12.06
CA THR A 136 15.53 0.46 13.31
C THR A 136 15.24 -0.80 14.14
N SER A 137 15.95 -1.01 15.25
CA SER A 137 15.79 -2.20 16.11
C SER A 137 14.38 -2.43 16.67
N GLY A 138 13.50 -1.44 16.60
CA GLY A 138 12.13 -1.54 17.14
C GLY A 138 11.05 -1.01 16.20
N ARG A 139 11.40 -0.53 15.00
CA ARG A 139 10.42 0.16 14.15
C ARG A 139 10.77 0.11 12.67
N LEU A 140 9.77 -0.13 11.83
CA LEU A 140 9.79 0.19 10.40
C LEU A 140 9.05 1.52 10.20
N ALA A 141 9.71 2.50 9.59
CA ALA A 141 9.10 3.72 9.10
C ALA A 141 9.12 3.72 7.56
N ILE A 142 7.98 4.04 6.96
CA ILE A 142 7.84 4.17 5.50
C ILE A 142 7.41 5.60 5.23
N THR A 143 8.21 6.30 4.43
CA THR A 143 7.88 7.65 3.96
C THR A 143 7.63 7.59 2.47
N THR A 144 6.42 7.92 2.04
CA THR A 144 6.06 8.05 0.63
C THR A 144 5.95 9.53 0.27
N THR A 145 6.62 9.93 -0.79
CA THR A 145 6.57 11.29 -1.33
C THR A 145 6.06 11.21 -2.76
N ILE A 146 5.11 12.06 -3.11
CA ILE A 146 4.57 12.17 -4.47
C ILE A 146 4.74 13.61 -4.94
N THR A 147 5.27 13.78 -6.14
CA THR A 147 5.41 15.06 -6.82
C THR A 147 4.56 15.03 -8.09
N ASN A 148 3.66 16.01 -8.24
CA ASN A 148 2.91 16.19 -9.48
C ASN A 148 3.84 16.70 -10.57
N LEU A 149 3.95 15.98 -11.68
CA LEU A 149 4.71 16.38 -12.87
C LEU A 149 3.81 16.94 -13.97
N GLY A 150 2.48 16.78 -13.81
CA GLY A 150 1.53 17.31 -14.77
C GLY A 150 1.43 18.84 -14.74
N PRO A 151 0.94 19.46 -15.85
CA PRO A 151 0.86 20.91 -15.97
C PRO A 151 -0.27 21.55 -15.15
N VAL A 152 -1.14 20.74 -14.57
CA VAL A 152 -2.28 21.22 -13.76
C VAL A 152 -2.29 20.58 -12.38
N ALA A 153 -2.89 21.26 -11.41
CA ALA A 153 -3.12 20.70 -10.10
C ALA A 153 -3.96 19.42 -10.22
N MET A 154 -3.61 18.38 -9.44
CA MET A 154 -4.26 17.08 -9.43
C MET A 154 -4.46 16.58 -8.00
N PRO A 155 -5.56 15.91 -7.67
CA PRO A 155 -5.75 15.33 -6.34
C PRO A 155 -4.93 14.04 -6.21
N PHE A 156 -4.19 13.90 -5.12
CA PHE A 156 -3.48 12.69 -4.76
C PHE A 156 -3.99 12.16 -3.42
N GLY A 157 -4.12 10.84 -3.31
CA GLY A 157 -4.46 10.18 -2.07
C GLY A 157 -3.76 8.82 -2.04
N PHE A 158 -2.80 8.62 -1.15
CA PHE A 158 -1.97 7.43 -1.16
C PHE A 158 -1.98 6.73 0.21
N GLY A 159 -1.55 5.48 0.22
CA GLY A 159 -1.49 4.66 1.41
C GLY A 159 -0.65 3.41 1.22
N GLN A 160 -0.76 2.50 2.19
CA GLN A 160 -0.13 1.19 2.16
C GLN A 160 -1.20 0.11 2.36
N HIS A 161 -1.08 -1.01 1.65
CA HIS A 161 -2.00 -2.13 1.71
C HIS A 161 -1.32 -3.34 2.36
N PRO A 162 -1.28 -3.43 3.71
CA PRO A 162 -0.64 -4.53 4.41
C PRO A 162 -1.52 -5.79 4.45
N TRP A 163 -0.85 -6.96 4.42
CA TRP A 163 -1.44 -8.25 4.67
C TRP A 163 -0.84 -8.84 5.95
N PHE A 164 -1.65 -8.97 6.98
CA PHE A 164 -1.23 -9.55 8.24
C PHE A 164 -1.44 -11.06 8.26
N PRO A 165 -0.56 -11.84 8.91
CA PRO A 165 -0.88 -13.21 9.28
C PRO A 165 -2.18 -13.24 10.08
N ARG A 166 -3.01 -14.26 9.86
CA ARG A 166 -4.32 -14.35 10.49
C ARG A 166 -4.63 -15.78 10.94
N ASP A 167 -5.04 -15.91 12.16
CA ASP A 167 -5.65 -17.09 12.77
C ASP A 167 -7.06 -16.75 13.30
N SER A 168 -7.69 -17.70 14.01
CA SER A 168 -9.04 -17.53 14.57
C SER A 168 -9.11 -16.42 15.63
N ASP A 169 -8.00 -16.14 16.31
CA ASP A 169 -7.94 -15.26 17.48
C ASP A 169 -7.30 -13.91 17.16
N THR A 170 -6.89 -13.72 15.90
CA THR A 170 -6.31 -12.46 15.45
C THR A 170 -7.32 -11.32 15.56
N THR A 171 -6.95 -10.28 16.29
CA THR A 171 -7.74 -9.04 16.41
C THR A 171 -6.97 -7.86 15.83
N VAL A 172 -7.69 -6.94 15.20
CA VAL A 172 -7.12 -5.68 14.69
C VAL A 172 -7.71 -4.54 15.49
N TYR A 173 -6.84 -3.72 16.05
CA TYR A 173 -7.22 -2.49 16.74
C TYR A 173 -6.60 -1.28 16.05
N PHE A 174 -7.42 -0.31 15.70
CA PHE A 174 -6.94 0.97 15.16
C PHE A 174 -7.93 2.08 15.51
N LYS A 175 -7.43 3.34 15.46
CA LYS A 175 -8.26 4.54 15.61
C LYS A 175 -8.42 5.19 14.25
N ALA A 176 -9.66 5.41 13.84
CA ALA A 176 -9.98 6.17 12.65
C ALA A 176 -11.10 7.17 12.96
N ARG A 177 -11.13 8.28 12.24
CA ARG A 177 -12.19 9.28 12.38
C ARG A 177 -13.50 8.79 11.77
N ARG A 178 -13.39 8.06 10.64
CA ARG A 178 -14.50 7.46 9.89
C ARG A 178 -14.05 6.21 9.20
N PHE A 179 -14.98 5.32 8.91
CA PHE A 179 -14.78 4.09 8.16
C PHE A 179 -15.68 4.11 6.94
N TRP A 180 -15.19 3.59 5.84
CA TRP A 180 -15.98 3.26 4.67
C TRP A 180 -15.87 1.77 4.44
N ILE A 181 -16.99 1.11 4.29
CA ILE A 181 -17.02 -0.31 3.91
C ILE A 181 -17.28 -0.35 2.41
N GLU A 182 -16.48 -1.11 1.72
CA GLU A 182 -16.70 -1.40 0.31
C GLU A 182 -17.97 -2.25 0.16
N THR A 183 -18.84 -1.86 -0.76
CA THR A 183 -20.02 -2.62 -1.13
C THR A 183 -19.64 -3.75 -2.10
N LEU A 184 -20.56 -4.71 -2.35
CA LEU A 184 -20.30 -5.87 -3.22
C LEU A 184 -19.98 -5.47 -4.67
N ASP A 185 -20.38 -4.30 -5.10
CA ASP A 185 -20.11 -3.72 -6.42
C ASP A 185 -18.86 -2.82 -6.45
N SER A 186 -18.07 -2.80 -5.36
CA SER A 186 -16.88 -1.98 -5.18
C SER A 186 -17.14 -0.48 -5.11
N SER A 187 -18.36 -0.05 -4.87
CA SER A 187 -18.68 1.35 -4.56
C SER A 187 -18.39 1.65 -3.08
N ALA A 188 -18.07 2.91 -2.76
CA ALA A 188 -17.88 3.34 -1.39
C ALA A 188 -19.26 3.47 -0.70
N ALA A 189 -19.50 2.67 0.32
CA ALA A 189 -20.68 2.82 1.16
C ALA A 189 -20.64 4.12 1.98
N GLU A 190 -21.79 4.47 2.54
CA GLU A 190 -21.89 5.56 3.53
C GLU A 190 -20.90 5.34 4.67
N PRO A 191 -20.26 6.42 5.17
CA PRO A 191 -19.32 6.31 6.28
C PRO A 191 -20.03 5.84 7.54
N ILE A 192 -19.44 4.90 8.24
CA ILE A 192 -19.93 4.40 9.52
C ILE A 192 -19.00 4.82 10.66
N ASP A 193 -19.57 5.17 11.82
CA ASP A 193 -18.80 5.64 12.97
C ASP A 193 -18.19 4.52 13.81
N ARG A 194 -18.64 3.26 13.64
CA ARG A 194 -18.14 2.07 14.36
C ARG A 194 -18.24 0.80 13.51
N ILE A 195 -17.17 0.01 13.53
CA ILE A 195 -17.15 -1.35 13.00
C ILE A 195 -16.90 -2.34 14.14
N ASP A 196 -17.78 -3.34 14.30
CA ASP A 196 -17.45 -4.55 15.02
C ASP A 196 -16.85 -5.56 14.02
N LEU A 197 -15.51 -5.66 14.03
CA LEU A 197 -14.77 -6.55 13.14
C LEU A 197 -14.96 -8.04 13.44
N ARG A 198 -15.59 -8.40 14.58
CA ARG A 198 -15.89 -9.80 14.91
C ARG A 198 -17.00 -10.37 14.02
N THR A 199 -17.88 -9.51 13.51
CA THR A 199 -18.99 -9.88 12.61
C THR A 199 -18.66 -9.68 11.13
N ALA A 200 -17.58 -8.97 10.79
CA ALA A 200 -17.17 -8.81 9.40
C ALA A 200 -16.72 -10.16 8.82
N SER A 201 -17.51 -10.66 7.88
CA SER A 201 -17.29 -11.93 7.21
C SER A 201 -15.85 -12.02 6.63
N ARG A 202 -15.35 -13.24 6.44
CA ARG A 202 -14.00 -13.62 5.93
C ARG A 202 -13.55 -12.93 4.62
N LYS A 203 -14.33 -12.00 4.06
CA LYS A 203 -14.11 -11.34 2.76
C LYS A 203 -13.98 -9.81 2.83
N ALA A 204 -14.04 -9.18 3.99
CA ALA A 204 -13.90 -7.72 4.06
C ALA A 204 -12.43 -7.31 3.96
N ALA A 205 -12.03 -6.74 2.84
CA ALA A 205 -10.82 -5.96 2.73
C ALA A 205 -11.05 -4.59 3.39
N LEU A 206 -10.25 -4.24 4.38
CA LEU A 206 -10.28 -2.92 4.99
C LEU A 206 -9.40 -1.98 4.18
N ALA A 207 -9.99 -1.12 3.37
CA ALA A 207 -9.29 -0.03 2.72
C ALA A 207 -9.29 1.19 3.62
N PHE A 208 -8.11 1.69 3.97
CA PHE A 208 -7.95 2.96 4.68
C PHE A 208 -7.87 4.10 3.66
N SER A 209 -8.92 4.89 3.52
CA SER A 209 -8.88 6.12 2.74
C SER A 209 -8.66 7.32 3.65
N MET A 210 -7.60 8.07 3.45
CA MET A 210 -7.39 9.38 4.06
C MET A 210 -7.79 10.46 3.06
N ARG A 211 -8.77 11.29 3.39
CA ARG A 211 -9.06 12.50 2.62
C ARG A 211 -8.02 13.56 2.90
N CYS A 212 -7.35 14.01 1.85
CA CYS A 212 -6.43 15.15 1.85
C CYS A 212 -7.17 16.48 1.83
N GLN A 213 -6.92 17.36 2.79
CA GLN A 213 -7.23 18.78 2.68
C GLN A 213 -5.93 19.57 2.47
N ARG A 214 -5.85 20.22 1.32
CA ARG A 214 -4.95 21.31 0.89
C ARG A 214 -3.64 21.50 1.66
N SER A 215 -2.55 20.94 1.17
CA SER A 215 -1.17 21.50 1.03
C SER A 215 -0.18 20.39 0.67
N ALA A 216 0.91 20.77 0.01
CA ALA A 216 1.80 19.88 -0.74
C ALA A 216 2.78 19.02 0.09
N THR A 217 2.58 18.83 1.39
CA THR A 217 3.46 17.99 2.21
C THR A 217 2.64 17.18 3.20
N TRP A 218 2.64 15.86 3.06
CA TRP A 218 1.86 14.96 3.90
C TRP A 218 2.74 13.95 4.61
N MET A 219 2.68 13.95 5.93
CA MET A 219 3.09 12.82 6.76
C MET A 219 1.84 12.03 7.16
N ALA A 220 1.74 10.79 6.71
CA ALA A 220 0.72 9.86 7.21
C ALA A 220 1.24 9.22 8.50
N TRP A 221 0.64 9.54 9.64
CA TRP A 221 0.83 8.83 10.90
C TRP A 221 -0.33 7.86 11.09
N GLY A 222 -0.07 6.60 10.84
CA GLY A 222 -0.94 5.50 11.26
C GLY A 222 -0.14 4.53 12.11
N SER A 223 -0.42 4.45 13.42
CA SER A 223 0.08 3.35 14.25
C SER A 223 -0.97 2.27 14.31
N ALA A 224 -0.74 1.15 13.64
CA ALA A 224 -1.48 -0.08 13.88
C ALA A 224 -0.71 -0.93 14.90
N ARG A 225 -1.39 -1.44 15.93
CA ARG A 225 -0.85 -2.47 16.82
C ARG A 225 -1.55 -3.78 16.50
N VAL A 226 -0.78 -4.80 16.18
CA VAL A 226 -1.25 -6.19 16.12
C VAL A 226 -0.85 -6.82 17.44
N ALA A 227 -1.81 -7.26 18.24
CA ALA A 227 -1.58 -8.05 19.41
C ALA A 227 -1.79 -9.53 19.04
N ALA A 228 -0.74 -10.34 19.11
CA ALA A 228 -0.87 -11.78 19.19
C ALA A 228 -1.03 -12.13 20.66
N SER A 229 -2.01 -12.96 20.99
CA SER A 229 -2.12 -13.57 22.32
C SER A 229 -0.93 -14.46 22.60
N PRO A 230 -0.50 -14.58 23.87
CA PRO A 230 0.70 -15.30 24.27
C PRO A 230 0.66 -16.81 23.98
#